data_7da28f599d72186cbd9904a76b353148
#
_entry.id   7da28f599d72186cbd9904a76b353148
#
_cell.length_a   1.000
_cell.length_b   1.000
_cell.length_c   1.000
_cell.angle_alpha   90.00
_cell.angle_beta   90.00
_cell.angle_gamma   90.00
#
_symmetry.space_group_name_H-M   'P 1'
#
loop_
_entity.id
_entity.type
_entity.pdbx_description
1 polymer ?
#
loop_
_entity_poly.entity_id
_entity_poly.type
_entity_poly.pdbx_seq_one_letter_code
_entity_poly.pdbx_strand_id
1 'polypeptide(L)'
;MAYLELRDVYFEYPSGHVAVEGVSISADLGEKIAIIGENGAGKTTTAKLMNGLLKPTKGEVLINGVSTKGKTTATIARKVAYVFQNPDDQIFNQEVLAEISYTPRYFKVDEETVNKRLKKAVKLTGLKPYINENPYNLSYSYRKFVTIAAAIAADPDVFVFDEPTACQDRHGIRLLSGIINALSSEGKLVITITHDMEFVAENFDRTVCMADKHILMDDKTNRILTDDSLMELSLIHISEPTRHS
;
A
#
# COMPACT_ATOMS: atom_id res chain seq x y z
N MET A 1 12.14 -15.12 -11.30
CA MET A 1 12.08 -15.19 -9.82
C MET A 1 11.39 -13.92 -9.39
N ALA A 2 10.26 -14.03 -8.71
CA ALA A 2 9.48 -12.86 -8.33
C ALA A 2 10.29 -11.89 -7.46
N TYR A 3 9.97 -10.60 -7.55
CA TYR A 3 10.69 -9.56 -6.78
C TYR A 3 10.26 -9.53 -5.31
N LEU A 4 8.96 -9.66 -5.04
CA LEU A 4 8.39 -9.79 -3.71
C LEU A 4 7.67 -11.14 -3.59
N GLU A 5 8.03 -11.92 -2.59
CA GLU A 5 7.41 -13.23 -2.35
C GLU A 5 7.04 -13.38 -0.88
N LEU A 6 5.81 -13.83 -0.64
CA LEU A 6 5.35 -14.40 0.62
C LEU A 6 5.24 -15.89 0.39
N ARG A 7 5.87 -16.73 1.23
CA ARG A 7 5.86 -18.19 1.12
C ARG A 7 5.28 -18.81 2.38
N ASP A 8 4.08 -19.34 2.27
CA ASP A 8 3.36 -20.03 3.36
C ASP A 8 3.40 -19.23 4.68
N VAL A 9 3.02 -17.95 4.60
CA VAL A 9 3.18 -16.98 5.69
C VAL A 9 2.01 -17.09 6.66
N TYR A 10 2.35 -17.20 7.95
CA TYR A 10 1.42 -17.12 9.08
C TYR A 10 1.79 -15.95 9.97
N PHE A 11 0.79 -15.35 10.57
CA PHE A 11 1.01 -14.32 11.58
C PHE A 11 -0.06 -14.35 12.68
N GLU A 12 0.42 -14.39 13.91
CA GLU A 12 -0.36 -14.31 15.13
C GLU A 12 0.13 -13.13 15.97
N TYR A 13 -0.81 -12.29 16.41
CA TYR A 13 -0.52 -11.20 17.34
C TYR A 13 -0.20 -11.73 18.76
N PRO A 14 0.53 -10.96 19.60
CA PRO A 14 0.83 -11.37 20.98
C PRO A 14 -0.41 -11.65 21.84
N SER A 15 -1.57 -11.15 21.43
CA SER A 15 -2.87 -11.43 22.07
C SER A 15 -3.43 -12.82 21.78
N GLY A 16 -2.77 -13.64 20.96
CA GLY A 16 -3.26 -14.93 20.49
C GLY A 16 -4.19 -14.84 19.26
N HIS A 17 -4.44 -13.62 18.75
CA HIS A 17 -5.26 -13.45 17.55
C HIS A 17 -4.46 -13.79 16.28
N VAL A 18 -4.87 -14.85 15.59
CA VAL A 18 -4.32 -15.22 14.28
C VAL A 18 -4.92 -14.27 13.22
N ALA A 19 -4.07 -13.64 12.43
CA ALA A 19 -4.48 -12.66 11.42
C ALA A 19 -4.15 -13.05 9.99
N VAL A 20 -3.21 -13.97 9.79
CA VAL A 20 -2.80 -14.49 8.46
C VAL A 20 -2.47 -15.97 8.60
N GLU A 21 -3.00 -16.79 7.69
CA GLU A 21 -2.83 -18.25 7.69
C GLU A 21 -2.48 -18.77 6.30
N GLY A 22 -1.23 -19.23 6.11
CA GLY A 22 -0.79 -19.91 4.89
C GLY A 22 -0.79 -19.01 3.63
N VAL A 23 -0.60 -17.70 3.79
CA VAL A 23 -0.65 -16.75 2.68
C VAL A 23 0.61 -16.87 1.82
N SER A 24 0.42 -17.10 0.51
CA SER A 24 1.48 -17.13 -0.50
C SER A 24 1.15 -16.18 -1.64
N ILE A 25 2.03 -15.21 -1.92
CA ILE A 25 1.91 -14.23 -2.99
C ILE A 25 3.27 -14.10 -3.66
N SER A 26 3.29 -14.09 -4.99
CA SER A 26 4.49 -13.79 -5.77
C SER A 26 4.20 -12.61 -6.68
N ALA A 27 5.04 -11.58 -6.68
CA ALA A 27 4.83 -10.37 -7.46
C ALA A 27 6.13 -9.88 -8.09
N ASP A 28 6.04 -9.41 -9.34
CA ASP A 28 7.16 -8.88 -10.12
C ASP A 28 7.12 -7.35 -10.22
N LEU A 29 8.26 -6.75 -10.51
CA LEU A 29 8.35 -5.32 -10.78
C LEU A 29 7.51 -4.95 -12.01
N GLY A 30 6.86 -3.78 -11.96
CA GLY A 30 5.97 -3.29 -13.00
C GLY A 30 4.52 -3.78 -12.86
N GLU A 31 4.23 -4.77 -12.00
CA GLU A 31 2.85 -5.18 -11.74
C GLU A 31 2.07 -4.16 -10.91
N LYS A 32 0.76 -4.13 -11.13
CA LYS A 32 -0.25 -3.45 -10.31
C LYS A 32 -1.18 -4.50 -9.74
N ILE A 33 -1.18 -4.65 -8.41
CA ILE A 33 -1.95 -5.69 -7.71
C ILE A 33 -2.90 -5.04 -6.72
N ALA A 34 -4.19 -5.36 -6.82
CA ALA A 34 -5.16 -5.02 -5.77
C ALA A 34 -5.29 -6.18 -4.78
N ILE A 35 -5.39 -5.88 -3.50
CA ILE A 35 -5.78 -6.84 -2.46
C ILE A 35 -7.14 -6.41 -1.93
N ILE A 36 -8.14 -7.26 -2.13
CA ILE A 36 -9.54 -7.02 -1.72
C ILE A 36 -10.00 -8.05 -0.69
N GLY A 37 -11.11 -7.80 -0.05
CA GLY A 37 -11.73 -8.72 0.92
C GLY A 37 -12.39 -7.96 2.07
N GLU A 38 -13.12 -8.67 2.91
CA GLU A 38 -13.83 -8.11 4.06
C GLU A 38 -12.89 -7.55 5.14
N ASN A 39 -13.48 -6.78 6.08
CA ASN A 39 -12.76 -6.32 7.25
C ASN A 39 -12.37 -7.52 8.13
N GLY A 40 -11.10 -7.58 8.56
CA GLY A 40 -10.58 -8.72 9.32
C GLY A 40 -10.01 -9.86 8.48
N ALA A 41 -10.13 -9.83 7.14
CA ALA A 41 -9.56 -10.85 6.25
C ALA A 41 -8.01 -10.95 6.25
N GLY A 42 -7.31 -10.07 6.97
CA GLY A 42 -5.84 -10.11 7.08
C GLY A 42 -5.08 -9.21 6.09
N LYS A 43 -5.76 -8.42 5.25
CA LYS A 43 -5.15 -7.57 4.22
C LYS A 43 -4.06 -6.64 4.73
N THR A 44 -4.40 -5.76 5.68
CA THR A 44 -3.45 -4.82 6.32
C THR A 44 -2.30 -5.54 7.01
N THR A 45 -2.57 -6.67 7.66
CA THR A 45 -1.53 -7.49 8.30
C THR A 45 -0.59 -8.08 7.25
N THR A 46 -1.11 -8.62 6.15
CA THR A 46 -0.33 -9.13 5.01
C THR A 46 0.56 -8.03 4.42
N ALA A 47 0.03 -6.83 4.23
CA ALA A 47 0.79 -5.69 3.74
C ALA A 47 1.90 -5.25 4.71
N LYS A 48 1.64 -5.25 6.02
CA LYS A 48 2.65 -4.96 7.05
C LYS A 48 3.74 -6.02 7.14
N LEU A 49 3.46 -7.26 6.76
CA LEU A 49 4.47 -8.32 6.61
C LEU A 49 5.37 -8.07 5.40
N MET A 50 4.82 -7.57 4.27
CA MET A 50 5.59 -7.25 3.06
C MET A 50 6.67 -6.20 3.31
N ASN A 51 6.37 -5.17 4.11
CA ASN A 51 7.33 -4.10 4.40
C ASN A 51 8.15 -4.31 5.70
N GLY A 52 7.93 -5.43 6.38
CA GLY A 52 8.65 -5.81 7.59
C GLY A 52 8.29 -5.04 8.85
N LEU A 53 7.17 -4.30 8.87
CA LEU A 53 6.58 -3.75 10.10
C LEU A 53 6.14 -4.87 11.03
N LEU A 54 5.64 -5.96 10.46
CA LEU A 54 5.39 -7.22 11.15
C LEU A 54 6.35 -8.29 10.64
N LYS A 55 6.63 -9.29 11.46
CA LYS A 55 7.47 -10.44 11.11
C LYS A 55 6.61 -11.69 11.14
N PRO A 56 6.68 -12.56 10.12
CA PRO A 56 5.88 -13.78 10.10
C PRO A 56 6.23 -14.70 11.29
N THR A 57 5.21 -15.35 11.85
CA THR A 57 5.39 -16.40 12.88
C THR A 57 5.86 -17.71 12.27
N LYS A 58 5.40 -18.01 11.02
CA LYS A 58 5.87 -19.11 10.18
C LYS A 58 5.94 -18.65 8.73
N GLY A 59 6.66 -19.39 7.89
CA GLY A 59 6.91 -19.03 6.51
C GLY A 59 7.95 -17.94 6.38
N GLU A 60 8.05 -17.33 5.23
CA GLU A 60 9.03 -16.29 4.96
C GLU A 60 8.56 -15.26 3.95
N VAL A 61 9.12 -14.05 4.05
CA VAL A 61 8.96 -12.98 3.08
C VAL A 61 10.32 -12.71 2.44
N LEU A 62 10.36 -12.73 1.11
CA LEU A 62 11.57 -12.46 0.34
C LEU A 62 11.39 -11.19 -0.50
N ILE A 63 12.45 -10.41 -0.61
CA ILE A 63 12.53 -9.24 -1.49
C ILE A 63 13.77 -9.44 -2.38
N ASN A 64 13.56 -9.51 -3.68
CA ASN A 64 14.60 -9.83 -4.67
C ASN A 64 15.39 -11.09 -4.27
N GLY A 65 14.69 -12.16 -3.90
CA GLY A 65 15.25 -13.45 -3.48
C GLY A 65 15.94 -13.43 -2.10
N VAL A 66 15.96 -12.30 -1.38
CA VAL A 66 16.60 -12.18 -0.07
C VAL A 66 15.55 -12.19 1.04
N SER A 67 15.68 -13.10 2.00
CA SER A 67 14.76 -13.18 3.14
C SER A 67 14.82 -11.91 4.01
N THR A 68 13.64 -11.46 4.45
CA THR A 68 13.49 -10.36 5.40
C THR A 68 13.78 -10.75 6.84
N LYS A 69 13.98 -12.05 7.10
CA LYS A 69 14.31 -12.58 8.44
C LYS A 69 15.62 -11.97 8.94
N GLY A 70 15.61 -11.42 10.15
CA GLY A 70 16.79 -10.77 10.74
C GLY A 70 17.10 -9.38 10.18
N LYS A 71 16.35 -8.88 9.18
CA LYS A 71 16.50 -7.50 8.69
C LYS A 71 15.68 -6.53 9.54
N THR A 72 16.23 -5.33 9.74
CA THR A 72 15.48 -4.23 10.39
C THR A 72 14.42 -3.68 9.42
N THR A 73 13.34 -3.12 9.99
CA THR A 73 12.31 -2.42 9.18
C THR A 73 12.91 -1.30 8.33
N ALA A 74 13.87 -0.54 8.87
CA ALA A 74 14.57 0.51 8.12
C ALA A 74 15.34 -0.03 6.88
N THR A 75 15.91 -1.23 6.98
CA THR A 75 16.56 -1.88 5.82
C THR A 75 15.55 -2.26 4.76
N ILE A 76 14.40 -2.79 5.17
CA ILE A 76 13.32 -3.21 4.26
C ILE A 76 12.64 -1.99 3.63
N ALA A 77 12.45 -0.90 4.39
CA ALA A 77 11.83 0.35 3.92
C ALA A 77 12.58 1.01 2.76
N ARG A 78 13.87 0.69 2.56
CA ARG A 78 14.61 1.11 1.35
C ARG A 78 14.08 0.46 0.07
N LYS A 79 13.39 -0.67 0.19
CA LYS A 79 12.90 -1.49 -0.93
C LYS A 79 11.39 -1.47 -1.04
N VAL A 80 10.69 -1.41 0.09
CA VAL A 80 9.23 -1.49 0.18
C VAL A 80 8.71 -0.33 1.01
N ALA A 81 8.13 0.68 0.38
CA ALA A 81 7.40 1.73 1.08
C ALA A 81 5.99 1.27 1.42
N TYR A 82 5.51 1.70 2.57
CA TYR A 82 4.14 1.47 3.03
C TYR A 82 3.49 2.82 3.33
N VAL A 83 2.34 3.07 2.72
CA VAL A 83 1.52 4.25 2.97
C VAL A 83 0.33 3.83 3.82
N PHE A 84 0.26 4.36 5.03
CA PHE A 84 -0.76 3.99 6.01
C PHE A 84 -2.15 4.45 5.61
N GLN A 85 -3.16 3.72 6.07
CA GLN A 85 -4.56 4.09 5.90
C GLN A 85 -4.85 5.48 6.47
N ASN A 86 -4.39 5.74 7.71
CA ASN A 86 -4.49 7.05 8.34
C ASN A 86 -3.17 7.81 8.17
N PRO A 87 -3.14 8.96 7.45
CA PRO A 87 -1.93 9.74 7.25
C PRO A 87 -1.36 10.31 8.55
N ASP A 88 -2.19 10.53 9.58
CA ASP A 88 -1.76 11.09 10.85
C ASP A 88 -0.88 10.13 11.67
N ASP A 89 -0.93 8.82 11.35
CA ASP A 89 -0.04 7.81 11.94
C ASP A 89 1.34 7.80 11.27
N GLN A 90 1.54 8.56 10.19
CA GLN A 90 2.78 8.58 9.40
C GLN A 90 3.46 9.94 9.41
N ILE A 91 2.70 11.04 9.39
CA ILE A 91 3.21 12.41 9.34
C ILE A 91 3.74 12.81 10.72
N PHE A 92 4.97 13.34 10.77
CA PHE A 92 5.58 13.82 12.02
C PHE A 92 6.32 15.16 11.87
N ASN A 93 6.55 15.65 10.64
CA ASN A 93 7.15 16.97 10.43
C ASN A 93 6.07 18.07 10.38
N GLN A 94 6.49 19.29 10.70
CA GLN A 94 5.60 20.46 10.71
C GLN A 94 5.54 21.21 9.38
N GLU A 95 6.24 20.74 8.36
CA GLU A 95 6.26 21.30 7.01
C GLU A 95 6.18 20.18 5.97
N VAL A 96 5.34 20.36 4.95
CA VAL A 96 5.15 19.37 3.86
C VAL A 96 6.48 19.06 3.17
N LEU A 97 7.30 20.07 2.87
CA LEU A 97 8.60 19.85 2.23
C LEU A 97 9.54 19.04 3.11
N ALA A 98 9.55 19.31 4.42
CA ALA A 98 10.35 18.55 5.38
C ALA A 98 9.90 17.09 5.45
N GLU A 99 8.58 16.84 5.48
CA GLU A 99 8.02 15.49 5.49
C GLU A 99 8.43 14.70 4.25
N ILE A 100 8.24 15.27 3.05
CA ILE A 100 8.57 14.61 1.79
C ILE A 100 10.07 14.33 1.65
N SER A 101 10.93 15.25 2.14
CA SER A 101 12.38 15.12 2.01
C SER A 101 13.05 14.29 3.10
N TYR A 102 12.33 13.95 4.16
CA TYR A 102 12.90 13.28 5.32
C TYR A 102 13.56 11.95 5.00
N THR A 103 12.83 11.03 4.37
CA THR A 103 13.33 9.66 4.11
C THR A 103 14.55 9.63 3.20
N PRO A 104 14.60 10.31 2.04
CA PRO A 104 15.80 10.29 1.22
C PRO A 104 17.01 10.93 1.93
N ARG A 105 16.82 11.99 2.72
CA ARG A 105 17.92 12.57 3.51
C ARG A 105 18.37 11.65 4.65
N TYR A 106 17.46 11.00 5.34
CA TYR A 106 17.77 9.99 6.34
C TYR A 106 18.60 8.84 5.75
N PHE A 107 18.32 8.45 4.51
CA PHE A 107 19.10 7.45 3.77
C PHE A 107 20.41 7.99 3.19
N LYS A 108 20.75 9.26 3.44
CA LYS A 108 21.96 9.94 2.98
C LYS A 108 22.09 9.95 1.45
N VAL A 109 20.96 10.09 0.75
CA VAL A 109 20.94 10.36 -0.69
C VAL A 109 21.53 11.75 -0.92
N ASP A 110 22.29 11.93 -1.99
CA ASP A 110 22.87 13.23 -2.36
C ASP A 110 21.78 14.28 -2.64
N GLU A 111 22.06 15.56 -2.36
CA GLU A 111 21.05 16.62 -2.44
C GLU A 111 20.55 16.88 -3.88
N GLU A 112 21.32 16.61 -4.90
CA GLU A 112 20.87 16.75 -6.30
C GLU A 112 19.79 15.70 -6.60
N THR A 113 20.03 14.45 -6.22
CA THR A 113 19.06 13.34 -6.33
C THR A 113 17.83 13.60 -5.46
N VAL A 114 18.01 14.07 -4.20
CA VAL A 114 16.90 14.46 -3.33
C VAL A 114 16.02 15.48 -4.02
N ASN A 115 16.60 16.56 -4.55
CA ASN A 115 15.84 17.62 -5.23
C ASN A 115 15.10 17.12 -6.47
N LYS A 116 15.69 16.19 -7.24
CA LYS A 116 15.02 15.57 -8.39
C LYS A 116 13.83 14.73 -7.97
N ARG A 117 13.98 13.90 -6.92
CA ARG A 117 12.91 13.07 -6.37
C ARG A 117 11.78 13.91 -5.77
N LEU A 118 12.11 14.98 -5.04
CA LEU A 118 11.15 15.95 -4.51
C LEU A 118 10.31 16.60 -5.60
N LYS A 119 10.96 17.12 -6.65
CA LYS A 119 10.25 17.74 -7.79
C LYS A 119 9.26 16.76 -8.42
N LYS A 120 9.67 15.50 -8.60
CA LYS A 120 8.81 14.42 -9.12
C LYS A 120 7.63 14.16 -8.19
N ALA A 121 7.88 13.93 -6.89
CA ALA A 121 6.86 13.63 -5.90
C ALA A 121 5.82 14.76 -5.81
N VAL A 122 6.27 15.99 -5.66
CA VAL A 122 5.41 17.19 -5.59
C VAL A 122 4.59 17.38 -6.87
N LYS A 123 5.17 17.11 -8.05
CA LYS A 123 4.45 17.20 -9.34
C LYS A 123 3.35 16.15 -9.43
N LEU A 124 3.67 14.87 -9.11
CA LEU A 124 2.72 13.76 -9.21
C LEU A 124 1.55 13.90 -8.24
N THR A 125 1.78 14.46 -7.05
CA THR A 125 0.77 14.60 -6.00
C THR A 125 0.06 15.96 -5.99
N GLY A 126 0.46 16.91 -6.87
CA GLY A 126 -0.15 18.24 -6.93
C GLY A 126 0.15 19.14 -5.72
N LEU A 127 1.10 18.78 -4.86
CA LEU A 127 1.38 19.46 -3.59
C LEU A 127 2.17 20.77 -3.73
N LYS A 128 2.48 21.21 -4.95
CA LYS A 128 3.26 22.44 -5.17
C LYS A 128 2.75 23.68 -4.39
N PRO A 129 1.42 23.95 -4.31
CA PRO A 129 0.92 25.11 -3.56
C PRO A 129 1.12 25.01 -2.04
N TYR A 130 1.35 23.81 -1.51
CA TYR A 130 1.31 23.50 -0.07
C TYR A 130 2.66 23.13 0.53
N ILE A 131 3.76 23.24 -0.24
CA ILE A 131 5.08 22.72 0.17
C ILE A 131 5.63 23.36 1.46
N ASN A 132 5.26 24.62 1.76
CA ASN A 132 5.68 25.36 2.95
C ASN A 132 4.61 25.36 4.05
N GLU A 133 3.49 24.65 3.84
CA GLU A 133 2.42 24.58 4.82
C GLU A 133 2.70 23.51 5.87
N ASN A 134 2.07 23.67 7.04
CA ASN A 134 2.03 22.57 8.01
C ASN A 134 1.04 21.51 7.50
N PRO A 135 1.44 20.22 7.40
CA PRO A 135 0.55 19.15 6.92
C PRO A 135 -0.80 19.09 7.66
N TYR A 136 -0.80 19.38 8.96
CA TYR A 136 -2.01 19.34 9.78
C TYR A 136 -3.01 20.48 9.50
N ASN A 137 -2.60 21.52 8.78
CA ASN A 137 -3.49 22.56 8.27
C ASN A 137 -4.20 22.14 6.98
N LEU A 138 -3.75 21.05 6.35
CA LEU A 138 -4.36 20.53 5.12
C LEU A 138 -5.57 19.63 5.45
N SER A 139 -6.47 19.48 4.49
CA SER A 139 -7.55 18.50 4.58
C SER A 139 -6.98 17.08 4.69
N TYR A 140 -7.76 16.15 5.24
CA TYR A 140 -7.38 14.74 5.34
C TYR A 140 -6.94 14.14 4.00
N SER A 141 -7.65 14.47 2.92
CA SER A 141 -7.30 14.06 1.55
C SER A 141 -5.90 14.54 1.16
N TYR A 142 -5.56 15.82 1.37
CA TYR A 142 -4.23 16.34 1.06
C TYR A 142 -3.14 15.75 1.96
N ARG A 143 -3.42 15.50 3.26
CA ARG A 143 -2.46 14.81 4.14
C ARG A 143 -2.09 13.44 3.60
N LYS A 144 -3.06 12.69 3.04
CA LYS A 144 -2.80 11.41 2.40
C LYS A 144 -1.86 11.56 1.19
N PHE A 145 -2.01 12.61 0.39
CA PHE A 145 -1.06 12.89 -0.70
C PHE A 145 0.33 13.30 -0.18
N VAL A 146 0.45 13.91 1.00
CA VAL A 146 1.76 14.17 1.62
C VAL A 146 2.48 12.86 1.94
N THR A 147 1.80 11.87 2.52
CA THR A 147 2.41 10.55 2.81
C THR A 147 2.78 9.78 1.53
N ILE A 148 1.95 9.88 0.50
CA ILE A 148 2.24 9.31 -0.84
C ILE A 148 3.46 10.00 -1.46
N ALA A 149 3.56 11.32 -1.38
CA ALA A 149 4.71 12.08 -1.88
C ALA A 149 6.01 11.70 -1.15
N ALA A 150 5.96 11.52 0.17
CA ALA A 150 7.10 11.05 0.96
C ALA A 150 7.54 9.64 0.51
N ALA A 151 6.60 8.73 0.24
CA ALA A 151 6.90 7.41 -0.30
C ALA A 151 7.55 7.50 -1.71
N ILE A 152 7.03 8.35 -2.61
CA ILE A 152 7.60 8.57 -3.95
C ILE A 152 9.02 9.14 -3.86
N ALA A 153 9.26 10.10 -2.97
CA ALA A 153 10.59 10.70 -2.79
C ALA A 153 11.63 9.72 -2.22
N ALA A 154 11.19 8.73 -1.42
CA ALA A 154 12.05 7.64 -0.95
C ALA A 154 12.54 6.75 -2.10
N ASP A 155 11.78 6.65 -3.20
CA ASP A 155 12.07 5.90 -4.42
C ASP A 155 12.35 4.40 -4.19
N PRO A 156 11.46 3.67 -3.51
CA PRO A 156 11.58 2.22 -3.34
C PRO A 156 11.30 1.48 -4.64
N ASP A 157 11.49 0.16 -4.63
CA ASP A 157 11.13 -0.71 -5.75
C ASP A 157 9.65 -1.14 -5.68
N VAL A 158 9.08 -1.19 -4.45
CA VAL A 158 7.71 -1.62 -4.17
C VAL A 158 6.96 -0.55 -3.38
N PHE A 159 5.75 -0.24 -3.80
CA PHE A 159 4.82 0.63 -3.10
C PHE A 159 3.63 -0.18 -2.60
N VAL A 160 3.31 -0.08 -1.31
CA VAL A 160 2.12 -0.68 -0.70
C VAL A 160 1.24 0.45 -0.18
N PHE A 161 0.06 0.60 -0.77
CA PHE A 161 -0.94 1.59 -0.37
C PHE A 161 -2.07 0.91 0.41
N ASP A 162 -2.30 1.33 1.64
CA ASP A 162 -3.41 0.82 2.46
C ASP A 162 -4.57 1.82 2.44
N GLU A 163 -5.69 1.43 1.82
CA GLU A 163 -6.92 2.23 1.63
C GLU A 163 -6.66 3.66 1.12
N PRO A 164 -5.96 3.84 -0.01
CA PRO A 164 -5.61 5.17 -0.49
C PRO A 164 -6.81 5.96 -1.00
N THR A 165 -7.88 5.29 -1.42
CA THR A 165 -9.12 5.91 -1.96
C THR A 165 -10.02 6.47 -0.86
N ALA A 166 -9.85 6.03 0.40
CA ALA A 166 -10.68 6.47 1.50
C ALA A 166 -10.62 8.00 1.70
N CYS A 167 -11.78 8.64 1.78
CA CYS A 167 -11.94 10.09 1.93
C CYS A 167 -11.39 10.92 0.74
N GLN A 168 -11.25 10.31 -0.45
CA GLN A 168 -10.90 11.02 -1.67
C GLN A 168 -12.15 11.39 -2.46
N ASP A 169 -12.12 12.58 -3.06
CA ASP A 169 -13.08 12.98 -4.07
C ASP A 169 -12.70 12.43 -5.46
N ARG A 170 -13.52 12.69 -6.47
CA ARG A 170 -13.23 12.26 -7.86
C ARG A 170 -11.91 12.81 -8.41
N HIS A 171 -11.46 13.97 -7.94
CA HIS A 171 -10.17 14.54 -8.35
C HIS A 171 -9.03 13.74 -7.71
N GLY A 172 -9.12 13.47 -6.41
CA GLY A 172 -8.16 12.65 -5.68
C GLY A 172 -8.04 11.23 -6.25
N ILE A 173 -9.16 10.58 -6.58
CA ILE A 173 -9.18 9.27 -7.24
C ILE A 173 -8.42 9.29 -8.57
N ARG A 174 -8.69 10.28 -9.46
CA ARG A 174 -7.95 10.43 -10.73
C ARG A 174 -6.46 10.67 -10.52
N LEU A 175 -6.11 11.45 -9.51
CA LEU A 175 -4.71 11.71 -9.17
C LEU A 175 -4.01 10.42 -8.69
N LEU A 176 -4.66 9.62 -7.85
CA LEU A 176 -4.16 8.30 -7.42
C LEU A 176 -3.97 7.35 -8.61
N SER A 177 -4.95 7.27 -9.52
CA SER A 177 -4.82 6.46 -10.75
C SER A 177 -3.61 6.89 -11.57
N GLY A 178 -3.41 8.21 -11.72
CA GLY A 178 -2.23 8.77 -12.42
C GLY A 178 -0.91 8.40 -11.74
N ILE A 179 -0.86 8.44 -10.40
CA ILE A 179 0.33 8.07 -9.62
C ILE A 179 0.64 6.58 -9.80
N ILE A 180 -0.35 5.69 -9.63
CA ILE A 180 -0.19 4.24 -9.76
C ILE A 180 0.33 3.87 -11.15
N ASN A 181 -0.26 4.45 -12.20
CA ASN A 181 0.16 4.21 -13.58
C ASN A 181 1.57 4.75 -13.85
N ALA A 182 1.93 5.93 -13.32
CA ALA A 182 3.27 6.48 -13.46
C ALA A 182 4.33 5.59 -12.78
N LEU A 183 4.06 5.11 -11.57
CA LEU A 183 4.97 4.24 -10.82
C LEU A 183 5.16 2.89 -11.53
N SER A 184 4.06 2.24 -11.97
CA SER A 184 4.14 0.97 -12.69
C SER A 184 4.88 1.12 -14.03
N SER A 185 4.65 2.21 -14.78
CA SER A 185 5.36 2.48 -16.05
C SER A 185 6.88 2.72 -15.86
N GLU A 186 7.30 3.12 -14.66
CA GLU A 186 8.71 3.21 -14.27
C GLU A 186 9.29 1.86 -13.78
N GLY A 187 8.52 0.78 -13.89
CA GLY A 187 8.94 -0.54 -13.47
C GLY A 187 8.81 -0.78 -11.96
N LYS A 188 8.07 0.04 -11.23
CA LYS A 188 7.80 -0.20 -9.80
C LYS A 188 6.65 -1.20 -9.62
N LEU A 189 6.74 -2.05 -8.60
CA LEU A 189 5.61 -2.87 -8.15
C LEU A 189 4.69 -2.01 -7.29
N VAL A 190 3.39 -2.00 -7.61
CA VAL A 190 2.38 -1.27 -6.85
C VAL A 190 1.33 -2.24 -6.33
N ILE A 191 1.20 -2.31 -5.01
CA ILE A 191 0.18 -3.12 -4.32
C ILE A 191 -0.76 -2.16 -3.60
N THR A 192 -2.06 -2.33 -3.79
CA THR A 192 -3.07 -1.48 -3.15
C THR A 192 -4.10 -2.35 -2.44
N ILE A 193 -4.30 -2.10 -1.16
CA ILE A 193 -5.43 -2.63 -0.40
C ILE A 193 -6.57 -1.64 -0.55
N THR A 194 -7.74 -2.10 -0.99
CA THR A 194 -8.93 -1.26 -1.08
C THR A 194 -10.21 -2.09 -1.13
N HIS A 195 -11.31 -1.48 -0.75
CA HIS A 195 -12.67 -1.98 -0.94
C HIS A 195 -13.42 -1.27 -2.08
N ASP A 196 -12.76 -0.36 -2.79
CA ASP A 196 -13.31 0.38 -3.94
C ASP A 196 -13.17 -0.46 -5.22
N MET A 197 -14.22 -1.20 -5.56
CA MET A 197 -14.22 -2.13 -6.70
C MET A 197 -14.16 -1.42 -8.05
N GLU A 198 -14.73 -0.21 -8.16
CA GLU A 198 -14.63 0.61 -9.38
C GLU A 198 -13.16 1.02 -9.61
N PHE A 199 -12.50 1.49 -8.56
CA PHE A 199 -11.07 1.82 -8.61
C PHE A 199 -10.20 0.61 -8.95
N VAL A 200 -10.53 -0.57 -8.40
CA VAL A 200 -9.84 -1.84 -8.72
C VAL A 200 -10.00 -2.20 -10.18
N ALA A 201 -11.23 -2.18 -10.71
CA ALA A 201 -11.53 -2.53 -12.09
C ALA A 201 -10.79 -1.63 -13.11
N GLU A 202 -10.67 -0.33 -12.80
CA GLU A 202 -10.06 0.64 -13.70
C GLU A 202 -8.52 0.64 -13.66
N ASN A 203 -7.91 0.25 -12.55
CA ASN A 203 -6.48 0.50 -12.33
C ASN A 203 -5.61 -0.74 -12.21
N PHE A 204 -6.17 -1.92 -11.95
CA PHE A 204 -5.39 -3.13 -11.65
C PHE A 204 -5.71 -4.27 -12.61
N ASP A 205 -4.66 -4.96 -13.08
CA ASP A 205 -4.81 -6.11 -13.98
C ASP A 205 -4.93 -7.42 -13.20
N ARG A 206 -4.42 -7.46 -11.97
CA ARG A 206 -4.40 -8.61 -11.06
C ARG A 206 -4.98 -8.24 -9.72
N THR A 207 -5.78 -9.12 -9.17
CA THR A 207 -6.43 -8.95 -7.87
C THR A 207 -6.24 -10.20 -7.02
N VAL A 208 -5.91 -10.00 -5.75
CA VAL A 208 -5.84 -11.01 -4.71
C VAL A 208 -7.05 -10.83 -3.80
N CYS A 209 -7.93 -11.81 -3.77
CA CYS A 209 -9.11 -11.83 -2.90
C CYS A 209 -8.79 -12.58 -1.61
N MET A 210 -8.97 -11.94 -0.45
CA MET A 210 -8.74 -12.52 0.86
C MET A 210 -10.02 -12.62 1.67
N ALA A 211 -10.24 -13.76 2.32
CA ALA A 211 -11.25 -13.95 3.36
C ALA A 211 -10.73 -14.90 4.43
N ASP A 212 -11.27 -14.80 5.65
CA ASP A 212 -10.90 -15.68 6.76
C ASP A 212 -9.38 -15.88 6.91
N LYS A 213 -8.57 -14.82 6.71
CA LYS A 213 -7.11 -14.82 6.87
C LYS A 213 -6.33 -15.58 5.77
N HIS A 214 -7.02 -16.10 4.75
CA HIS A 214 -6.45 -16.84 3.62
C HIS A 214 -6.64 -16.09 2.31
N ILE A 215 -5.88 -16.50 1.29
CA ILE A 215 -6.16 -16.12 -0.09
C ILE A 215 -7.20 -17.08 -0.64
N LEU A 216 -8.35 -16.55 -1.07
CA LEU A 216 -9.37 -17.33 -1.77
C LEU A 216 -9.04 -17.48 -3.24
N MET A 217 -8.60 -16.38 -3.86
CA MET A 217 -8.24 -16.34 -5.28
C MET A 217 -7.17 -15.29 -5.55
N ASP A 218 -6.30 -15.57 -6.51
CA ASP A 218 -5.30 -14.67 -7.06
C ASP A 218 -5.31 -14.85 -8.58
N ASP A 219 -5.97 -13.93 -9.30
CA ASP A 219 -6.16 -14.03 -10.76
C ASP A 219 -6.32 -12.60 -11.36
N LYS A 220 -6.59 -12.58 -12.67
CA LYS A 220 -6.93 -11.35 -13.38
C LYS A 220 -8.14 -10.66 -12.75
N THR A 221 -8.08 -9.35 -12.61
CA THR A 221 -9.13 -8.53 -12.00
C THR A 221 -10.51 -8.80 -12.58
N ASN A 222 -10.62 -8.87 -13.91
CA ASN A 222 -11.91 -9.11 -14.56
C ASN A 222 -12.55 -10.46 -14.21
N ARG A 223 -11.75 -11.50 -13.94
CA ARG A 223 -12.27 -12.81 -13.51
C ARG A 223 -12.81 -12.76 -12.09
N ILE A 224 -12.07 -12.12 -11.20
CA ILE A 224 -12.46 -12.00 -9.79
C ILE A 224 -13.73 -11.15 -9.65
N LEU A 225 -13.81 -10.00 -10.34
CA LEU A 225 -14.95 -9.10 -10.24
C LEU A 225 -16.22 -9.61 -10.95
N THR A 226 -16.12 -10.64 -11.79
CA THR A 226 -17.28 -11.28 -12.45
C THR A 226 -17.71 -12.59 -11.79
N ASP A 227 -17.04 -13.03 -10.74
CA ASP A 227 -17.40 -14.24 -9.99
C ASP A 227 -18.32 -13.85 -8.81
N ASP A 228 -19.64 -14.01 -9.01
CA ASP A 228 -20.64 -13.64 -8.03
C ASP A 228 -20.43 -14.36 -6.68
N SER A 229 -19.99 -15.61 -6.70
CA SER A 229 -19.76 -16.39 -5.47
C SER A 229 -18.58 -15.87 -4.65
N LEU A 230 -17.51 -15.42 -5.30
CA LEU A 230 -16.38 -14.76 -4.65
C LEU A 230 -16.75 -13.38 -4.12
N MET A 231 -17.53 -12.63 -4.89
CA MET A 231 -17.98 -11.30 -4.48
C MET A 231 -18.92 -11.39 -3.28
N GLU A 232 -19.80 -12.37 -3.23
CA GLU A 232 -20.62 -12.63 -2.03
C GLU A 232 -19.76 -12.99 -0.81
N LEU A 233 -18.80 -13.89 -0.91
CA LEU A 233 -17.91 -14.30 0.18
C LEU A 233 -16.97 -13.17 0.65
N SER A 234 -16.58 -12.26 -0.26
CA SER A 234 -15.65 -11.17 0.05
C SER A 234 -16.32 -9.86 0.47
N LEU A 235 -17.65 -9.69 0.24
CA LEU A 235 -18.38 -8.43 0.39
C LEU A 235 -19.64 -8.52 1.24
N ILE A 236 -19.98 -9.69 1.81
CA ILE A 236 -21.27 -9.95 2.51
C ILE A 236 -21.56 -8.95 3.65
N HIS A 237 -20.59 -8.21 4.18
CA HIS A 237 -20.82 -7.26 5.27
C HIS A 237 -20.90 -5.77 4.86
N ILE A 238 -20.94 -5.44 3.57
CA ILE A 238 -21.08 -4.03 3.13
C ILE A 238 -22.55 -3.57 3.11
N SER A 239 -23.54 -4.45 3.20
CA SER A 239 -24.95 -4.13 2.94
C SER A 239 -25.95 -4.40 4.08
N GLU A 240 -25.56 -4.53 5.34
CA GLU A 240 -26.55 -4.42 6.42
C GLU A 240 -26.66 -2.98 6.95
N PRO A 241 -27.71 -2.22 6.58
CA PRO A 241 -28.02 -1.00 7.28
C PRO A 241 -28.40 -1.38 8.72
N THR A 242 -27.66 -0.85 9.70
CA THR A 242 -28.01 -0.90 11.11
C THR A 242 -29.48 -0.50 11.30
N ARG A 243 -30.37 -1.46 11.44
CA ARG A 243 -31.72 -1.22 11.96
C ARG A 243 -31.54 -0.89 13.43
N HIS A 244 -31.55 0.40 13.73
CA HIS A 244 -31.84 0.87 15.08
C HIS A 244 -33.32 0.58 15.37
N SER A 245 -33.55 -0.38 16.22
CA SER A 245 -34.79 -0.54 16.99
C SER A 245 -34.65 0.20 18.32
#